data_49b520b736a47d77c368a20abc4a1c9c
#
_entry.id   49b520b736a47d77c368a20abc4a1c9c
#
_cell.length_a   1.000
_cell.length_b   1.000
_cell.length_c   1.000
_cell.angle_alpha   90.00
_cell.angle_beta   90.00
_cell.angle_gamma   90.00
#
_symmetry.space_group_name_H-M   'P 1'
#
loop_
_entity.id
_entity.type
_entity.pdbx_description
1 polymer ?
#
loop_
_entity_poly.entity_id
_entity_poly.type
_entity_poly.pdbx_seq_one_letter_code
_entity_poly.pdbx_strand_id
1 'polypeptide(L)'
;MSSPKIVDRSLQGIGLCTLGYAFLALQDAVIKWLVADYSVVTILFWRSLVVVVACLLAGRLRLVQRAWRSPSRRLLVVRGLLSIVAWLLYYTAARDLTLAEMTTLYFSAPIMVTVLAAMILKERASAWQWFSLIIGFVGVIIACRPSHIADPLPIILTLLAAMCWAFTYIQLRQVDDQTSVLEQMLITNVVFVICMTMALPWTHTPAPTPAWLGMLAAGLVGGIGQFLLFASFQRATATLLAPFEYTGLIWAFALSNLIWGTLMDVSLMIGAGLIAVSGTLAMLFGRHASQDVVGAECSVTQPLYPATTDVQAVGGAEGFGVQAPLDPESVEHRR
;
A
#
# COMPACT_ATOMS: atom_id res chain seq x y z
N MET A 1 8.32 -13.22 -24.58
CA MET A 1 9.63 -12.66 -24.14
C MET A 1 9.37 -11.24 -23.68
N SER A 2 9.42 -11.00 -22.35
CA SER A 2 9.23 -9.67 -21.77
C SER A 2 10.42 -8.77 -22.13
N SER A 3 10.14 -7.53 -22.58
CA SER A 3 11.17 -6.55 -22.93
C SER A 3 12.12 -6.34 -21.73
N PRO A 4 13.46 -6.31 -21.93
CA PRO A 4 14.43 -6.13 -20.84
C PRO A 4 14.18 -4.89 -19.99
N LYS A 5 13.57 -3.83 -20.53
CA LYS A 5 13.18 -2.61 -19.80
C LYS A 5 12.07 -2.83 -18.75
N ILE A 6 11.19 -3.82 -18.95
CA ILE A 6 10.09 -4.12 -17.99
C ILE A 6 10.65 -4.90 -16.81
N VAL A 7 11.56 -5.84 -17.06
CA VAL A 7 12.23 -6.61 -16.00
C VAL A 7 13.05 -5.69 -15.08
N ASP A 8 13.76 -4.74 -15.68
CA ASP A 8 14.61 -3.81 -14.95
C ASP A 8 13.79 -2.86 -14.03
N ARG A 9 12.64 -2.38 -14.50
CA ARG A 9 11.71 -1.59 -13.68
C ARG A 9 11.12 -2.38 -12.50
N SER A 10 10.78 -3.64 -12.72
CA SER A 10 10.23 -4.51 -11.68
C SER A 10 11.25 -4.81 -10.58
N LEU A 11 12.50 -5.07 -10.94
CA LEU A 11 13.60 -5.26 -9.98
C LEU A 11 13.87 -4.00 -9.17
N GLN A 12 13.85 -2.83 -9.80
CA GLN A 12 13.95 -1.55 -9.09
C GLN A 12 12.79 -1.37 -8.11
N GLY A 13 11.54 -1.72 -8.50
CA GLY A 13 10.38 -1.70 -7.62
C GLY A 13 10.56 -2.57 -6.39
N ILE A 14 11.06 -3.79 -6.54
CA ILE A 14 11.35 -4.72 -5.44
C ILE A 14 12.40 -4.13 -4.49
N GLY A 15 13.52 -3.62 -5.03
CA GLY A 15 14.57 -3.01 -4.22
C GLY A 15 14.06 -1.80 -3.41
N LEU A 16 13.26 -0.94 -4.04
CA LEU A 16 12.64 0.22 -3.37
C LEU A 16 11.64 -0.23 -2.27
N CYS A 17 10.85 -1.28 -2.50
CA CYS A 17 9.93 -1.83 -1.53
C CYS A 17 10.67 -2.36 -0.30
N THR A 18 11.65 -3.23 -0.50
CA THR A 18 12.45 -3.83 0.59
C THR A 18 13.17 -2.75 1.41
N LEU A 19 13.79 -1.77 0.74
CA LEU A 19 14.45 -0.65 1.40
C LEU A 19 13.44 0.25 2.12
N GLY A 20 12.28 0.49 1.51
CA GLY A 20 11.18 1.25 2.11
C GLY A 20 10.73 0.63 3.42
N TYR A 21 10.52 -0.69 3.47
CA TYR A 21 10.15 -1.40 4.70
C TYR A 21 11.27 -1.40 5.74
N ALA A 22 12.55 -1.41 5.34
CA ALA A 22 13.66 -1.24 6.27
C ALA A 22 13.61 0.13 6.98
N PHE A 23 13.39 1.22 6.21
CA PHE A 23 13.26 2.57 6.77
C PHE A 23 12.00 2.71 7.62
N LEU A 24 10.87 2.10 7.25
CA LEU A 24 9.66 2.11 8.05
C LEU A 24 9.84 1.35 9.37
N ALA A 25 10.48 0.18 9.34
CA ALA A 25 10.80 -0.56 10.56
C ALA A 25 11.72 0.22 11.50
N LEU A 26 12.71 0.93 10.95
CA LEU A 26 13.57 1.83 11.73
C LEU A 26 12.77 3.01 12.32
N GLN A 27 11.86 3.61 11.56
CA GLN A 27 10.93 4.61 12.08
C GLN A 27 10.10 4.06 13.25
N ASP A 28 9.55 2.85 13.08
CA ASP A 28 8.72 2.21 14.11
C ASP A 28 9.52 1.94 15.38
N ALA A 29 10.79 1.56 15.26
CA ALA A 29 11.69 1.40 16.39
C ALA A 29 11.93 2.74 17.12
N VAL A 30 12.19 3.83 16.38
CA VAL A 30 12.36 5.17 16.96
C VAL A 30 11.08 5.64 17.65
N ILE A 31 9.92 5.46 17.01
CA ILE A 31 8.64 5.85 17.59
C ILE A 31 8.32 5.01 18.84
N LYS A 32 8.57 3.69 18.79
CA LYS A 32 8.39 2.82 19.95
C LYS A 32 9.23 3.27 21.16
N TRP A 33 10.44 3.73 20.91
CA TRP A 33 11.27 4.31 21.98
C TRP A 33 10.66 5.60 22.54
N LEU A 34 10.12 6.47 21.68
CA LEU A 34 9.52 7.75 22.08
C LEU A 34 8.18 7.61 22.79
N VAL A 35 7.33 6.63 22.44
CA VAL A 35 5.98 6.48 23.02
C VAL A 35 6.02 6.05 24.49
N ALA A 36 7.17 5.61 25.00
CA ALA A 36 7.35 5.34 26.43
C ALA A 36 7.12 6.60 27.28
N ASP A 37 7.60 7.76 26.80
CA ASP A 37 7.63 9.02 27.56
C ASP A 37 6.71 10.10 26.98
N TYR A 38 6.39 10.01 25.67
CA TYR A 38 5.67 11.07 24.94
C TYR A 38 4.34 10.60 24.37
N SER A 39 3.44 11.57 24.21
CA SER A 39 2.14 11.31 23.56
C SER A 39 2.33 10.94 22.08
N VAL A 40 1.60 9.91 21.63
CA VAL A 40 1.54 9.49 20.22
C VAL A 40 1.15 10.67 19.32
N VAL A 41 0.23 11.53 19.77
CA VAL A 41 -0.21 12.72 19.02
C VAL A 41 0.95 13.69 18.76
N THR A 42 1.76 13.97 19.77
CA THR A 42 2.95 14.84 19.65
C THR A 42 3.96 14.26 18.67
N ILE A 43 4.24 12.96 18.79
CA ILE A 43 5.20 12.26 17.90
C ILE A 43 4.71 12.31 16.45
N LEU A 44 3.45 11.97 16.19
CA LEU A 44 2.86 11.97 14.86
C LEU A 44 2.77 13.36 14.26
N PHE A 45 2.51 14.39 15.08
CA PHE A 45 2.55 15.79 14.64
C PHE A 45 3.92 16.16 14.07
N TRP A 46 4.98 16.00 14.87
CA TRP A 46 6.33 16.38 14.46
C TRP A 46 6.84 15.55 13.28
N ARG A 47 6.62 14.23 13.32
CA ARG A 47 6.93 13.36 12.18
C ARG A 47 6.29 13.86 10.88
N SER A 48 5.00 14.13 10.91
CA SER A 48 4.27 14.55 9.71
C SER A 48 4.65 15.96 9.26
N LEU A 49 4.95 16.86 10.20
CA LEU A 49 5.44 18.20 9.90
C LEU A 49 6.77 18.14 9.15
N VAL A 50 7.70 17.30 9.58
CA VAL A 50 8.99 17.08 8.90
C VAL A 50 8.77 16.61 7.46
N VAL A 51 7.85 15.64 7.24
CA VAL A 51 7.55 15.16 5.89
C VAL A 51 6.92 16.25 5.03
N VAL A 52 5.99 17.06 5.58
CA VAL A 52 5.40 18.20 4.86
C VAL A 52 6.49 19.19 4.45
N VAL A 53 7.37 19.58 5.37
CA VAL A 53 8.48 20.48 5.07
C VAL A 53 9.39 19.89 3.98
N ALA A 54 9.75 18.61 4.07
CA ALA A 54 10.57 17.94 3.06
C ALA A 54 9.87 17.94 1.68
N CYS A 55 8.57 17.65 1.61
CA CYS A 55 7.79 17.70 0.38
C CYS A 55 7.76 19.13 -0.22
N LEU A 56 7.61 20.16 0.62
CA LEU A 56 7.59 21.56 0.18
C LEU A 56 8.96 22.00 -0.35
N LEU A 57 10.04 21.58 0.29
CA LEU A 57 11.41 21.87 -0.18
C LEU A 57 11.69 21.19 -1.53
N ALA A 58 11.25 19.94 -1.70
CA ALA A 58 11.46 19.19 -2.94
C ALA A 58 10.58 19.69 -4.10
N GLY A 59 9.29 19.95 -3.84
CA GLY A 59 8.29 20.24 -4.90
C GLY A 59 7.92 21.71 -5.04
N ARG A 60 8.38 22.58 -4.12
CA ARG A 60 8.07 24.01 -4.02
C ARG A 60 6.55 24.28 -4.03
N LEU A 61 6.14 25.54 -4.21
CA LEU A 61 4.72 25.94 -4.27
C LEU A 61 3.92 25.28 -5.41
N ARG A 62 4.59 24.84 -6.47
CA ARG A 62 3.95 24.13 -7.58
C ARG A 62 3.36 22.79 -7.14
N LEU A 63 3.98 22.11 -6.19
CA LEU A 63 3.46 20.86 -5.62
C LEU A 63 2.14 21.09 -4.90
N VAL A 64 2.02 22.16 -4.11
CA VAL A 64 0.79 22.52 -3.39
C VAL A 64 -0.36 22.78 -4.38
N GLN A 65 -0.10 23.53 -5.46
CA GLN A 65 -1.11 23.81 -6.48
C GLN A 65 -1.58 22.54 -7.19
N ARG A 66 -0.66 21.62 -7.52
CA ARG A 66 -0.98 20.32 -8.11
C ARG A 66 -1.78 19.44 -7.15
N ALA A 67 -1.34 19.32 -5.91
CA ALA A 67 -2.03 18.56 -4.87
C ALA A 67 -3.46 19.07 -4.66
N TRP A 68 -3.65 20.41 -4.65
CA TRP A 68 -4.98 21.02 -4.50
C TRP A 68 -5.90 20.75 -5.68
N ARG A 69 -5.36 20.68 -6.89
CA ARG A 69 -6.10 20.41 -8.14
C ARG A 69 -6.23 18.93 -8.48
N SER A 70 -5.57 18.04 -7.72
CA SER A 70 -5.60 16.59 -7.97
C SER A 70 -7.05 16.05 -7.95
N PRO A 71 -7.48 15.28 -8.95
CA PRO A 71 -8.80 14.64 -8.96
C PRO A 71 -8.96 13.68 -7.80
N SER A 72 -7.87 13.03 -7.36
CA SER A 72 -7.85 12.08 -6.24
C SER A 72 -7.81 12.74 -4.85
N ARG A 73 -7.84 14.09 -4.76
CA ARG A 73 -7.69 14.81 -3.47
C ARG A 73 -8.65 14.34 -2.39
N ARG A 74 -9.94 14.18 -2.70
CA ARG A 74 -10.94 13.72 -1.72
C ARG A 74 -10.62 12.34 -1.19
N LEU A 75 -10.26 11.44 -2.07
CA LEU A 75 -9.86 10.07 -1.72
C LEU A 75 -8.61 10.06 -0.83
N LEU A 76 -7.60 10.88 -1.15
CA LEU A 76 -6.37 11.00 -0.36
C LEU A 76 -6.60 11.62 1.02
N VAL A 77 -7.56 12.54 1.16
CA VAL A 77 -7.96 13.09 2.46
C VAL A 77 -8.62 12.00 3.31
N VAL A 78 -9.59 11.25 2.77
CA VAL A 78 -10.26 10.13 3.47
C VAL A 78 -9.23 9.06 3.86
N ARG A 79 -8.32 8.72 2.95
CA ARG A 79 -7.21 7.81 3.23
C ARG A 79 -6.31 8.35 4.35
N GLY A 80 -6.01 9.64 4.35
CA GLY A 80 -5.24 10.30 5.42
C GLY A 80 -5.92 10.16 6.79
N LEU A 81 -7.22 10.39 6.86
CA LEU A 81 -8.01 10.24 8.10
C LEU A 81 -8.01 8.79 8.60
N LEU A 82 -8.23 7.81 7.72
CA LEU A 82 -8.14 6.39 8.08
C LEU A 82 -6.73 6.00 8.53
N SER A 83 -5.70 6.53 7.87
CA SER A 83 -4.31 6.31 8.27
C SER A 83 -4.00 6.90 9.64
N ILE A 84 -4.59 8.05 10.00
CA ILE A 84 -4.45 8.63 11.34
C ILE A 84 -5.00 7.67 12.39
N VAL A 85 -6.21 7.15 12.18
CA VAL A 85 -6.81 6.18 13.10
C VAL A 85 -5.93 4.94 13.22
N ALA A 86 -5.48 4.39 12.08
CA ALA A 86 -4.59 3.22 12.08
C ALA A 86 -3.31 3.47 12.89
N TRP A 87 -2.65 4.61 12.70
CA TRP A 87 -1.39 4.91 13.36
C TRP A 87 -1.55 5.26 14.85
N LEU A 88 -2.63 5.93 15.22
CA LEU A 88 -2.96 6.17 16.63
C LEU A 88 -3.16 4.84 17.37
N LEU A 89 -3.93 3.92 16.78
CA LEU A 89 -4.16 2.60 17.37
C LEU A 89 -2.85 1.80 17.47
N TYR A 90 -2.09 1.75 16.39
CA TYR A 90 -0.83 1.01 16.28
C TYR A 90 0.20 1.49 17.30
N TYR A 91 0.47 2.80 17.35
CA TYR A 91 1.48 3.33 18.27
C TYR A 91 0.99 3.45 19.72
N THR A 92 -0.31 3.44 19.97
CA THR A 92 -0.83 3.28 21.32
C THR A 92 -0.53 1.87 21.83
N ALA A 93 -0.74 0.84 21.01
CA ALA A 93 -0.38 -0.53 21.35
C ALA A 93 1.14 -0.75 21.52
N ALA A 94 1.96 0.07 20.87
CA ALA A 94 3.42 0.00 20.93
C ALA A 94 3.99 0.25 22.36
N ARG A 95 3.19 0.77 23.29
CA ARG A 95 3.60 0.95 24.68
C ARG A 95 3.76 -0.39 25.39
N ASP A 96 2.88 -1.32 25.10
CA ASP A 96 2.72 -2.57 25.84
C ASP A 96 3.25 -3.79 25.06
N LEU A 97 3.29 -3.71 23.72
CA LEU A 97 3.80 -4.78 22.85
C LEU A 97 5.25 -4.52 22.43
N THR A 98 6.02 -5.59 22.24
CA THR A 98 7.33 -5.49 21.60
C THR A 98 7.20 -5.07 20.14
N LEU A 99 8.28 -4.52 19.54
CA LEU A 99 8.27 -4.14 18.13
C LEU A 99 7.97 -5.35 17.23
N ALA A 100 8.51 -6.53 17.58
CA ALA A 100 8.27 -7.77 16.84
C ALA A 100 6.82 -8.24 16.92
N GLU A 101 6.19 -8.18 18.11
CA GLU A 101 4.78 -8.57 18.32
C GLU A 101 3.84 -7.64 17.53
N MET A 102 3.96 -6.32 17.74
CA MET A 102 3.07 -5.36 17.07
C MET A 102 3.19 -5.46 15.54
N THR A 103 4.42 -5.62 15.02
CA THR A 103 4.64 -5.78 13.58
C THR A 103 4.05 -7.09 13.06
N THR A 104 4.26 -8.20 13.78
CA THR A 104 3.69 -9.51 13.39
C THR A 104 2.17 -9.44 13.29
N LEU A 105 1.50 -8.87 14.29
CA LEU A 105 0.04 -8.72 14.29
C LEU A 105 -0.45 -7.81 13.16
N TYR A 106 0.27 -6.72 12.92
CA TYR A 106 -0.06 -5.77 11.86
C TYR A 106 0.04 -6.38 10.47
N PHE A 107 0.98 -7.31 10.24
CA PHE A 107 1.10 -8.05 8.98
C PHE A 107 -0.04 -9.06 8.73
N SER A 108 -1.05 -9.14 9.60
CA SER A 108 -2.36 -9.73 9.27
C SER A 108 -3.17 -8.86 8.27
N ALA A 109 -2.79 -7.60 8.02
CA ALA A 109 -3.47 -6.69 7.11
C ALA A 109 -3.70 -7.27 5.70
N PRO A 110 -2.76 -7.95 5.03
CA PRO A 110 -3.00 -8.56 3.72
C PRO A 110 -4.14 -9.59 3.71
N ILE A 111 -4.31 -10.32 4.83
CA ILE A 111 -5.42 -11.25 5.03
C ILE A 111 -6.75 -10.46 5.04
N MET A 112 -6.78 -9.37 5.80
CA MET A 112 -7.94 -8.46 5.90
C MET A 112 -8.25 -7.79 4.56
N VAL A 113 -7.23 -7.41 3.78
CA VAL A 113 -7.40 -6.89 2.40
C VAL A 113 -8.14 -7.89 1.53
N THR A 114 -7.79 -9.19 1.60
CA THR A 114 -8.45 -10.23 0.81
C THR A 114 -9.93 -10.35 1.18
N VAL A 115 -10.26 -10.35 2.46
CA VAL A 115 -11.65 -10.39 2.95
C VAL A 115 -12.43 -9.15 2.49
N LEU A 116 -11.86 -7.97 2.68
CA LEU A 116 -12.50 -6.71 2.30
C LEU A 116 -12.67 -6.58 0.78
N ALA A 117 -11.71 -7.04 -0.02
CA ALA A 117 -11.83 -7.09 -1.47
C ALA A 117 -13.00 -7.98 -1.90
N ALA A 118 -13.15 -9.16 -1.30
CA ALA A 118 -14.28 -10.04 -1.56
C ALA A 118 -15.62 -9.41 -1.17
N MET A 119 -15.68 -8.70 -0.04
CA MET A 119 -16.93 -8.09 0.46
C MET A 119 -17.29 -6.79 -0.26
N ILE A 120 -16.33 -5.89 -0.47
CA ILE A 120 -16.58 -4.52 -0.97
C ILE A 120 -16.55 -4.51 -2.50
N LEU A 121 -15.57 -5.15 -3.12
CA LEU A 121 -15.41 -5.20 -4.57
C LEU A 121 -16.22 -6.34 -5.19
N LYS A 122 -16.86 -7.18 -4.35
CA LYS A 122 -17.63 -8.39 -4.76
C LYS A 122 -16.77 -9.34 -5.63
N GLU A 123 -15.45 -9.32 -5.43
CA GLU A 123 -14.55 -10.25 -6.09
C GLU A 123 -14.79 -11.66 -5.54
N ARG A 124 -14.86 -12.65 -6.43
CA ARG A 124 -15.03 -14.04 -6.00
C ARG A 124 -13.68 -14.55 -5.47
N ALA A 125 -13.58 -14.69 -4.15
CA ALA A 125 -12.41 -15.32 -3.54
C ALA A 125 -12.40 -16.83 -3.85
N SER A 126 -11.25 -17.32 -4.34
CA SER A 126 -11.05 -18.75 -4.60
C SER A 126 -10.98 -19.56 -3.30
N ALA A 127 -11.22 -20.88 -3.38
CA ALA A 127 -11.08 -21.78 -2.23
C ALA A 127 -9.68 -21.71 -1.61
N TRP A 128 -8.64 -21.50 -2.42
CA TRP A 128 -7.27 -21.31 -1.98
C TRP A 128 -7.05 -20.03 -1.19
N GLN A 129 -7.75 -18.97 -1.54
CA GLN A 129 -7.71 -17.72 -0.78
C GLN A 129 -8.34 -17.89 0.61
N TRP A 130 -9.47 -18.62 0.69
CA TRP A 130 -10.08 -18.97 1.97
C TRP A 130 -9.18 -19.87 2.83
N PHE A 131 -8.51 -20.83 2.20
CA PHE A 131 -7.54 -21.70 2.89
C PHE A 131 -6.35 -20.89 3.42
N SER A 132 -5.81 -19.97 2.63
CA SER A 132 -4.73 -19.09 3.07
C SER A 132 -5.17 -18.20 4.24
N LEU A 133 -6.42 -17.71 4.23
CA LEU A 133 -7.00 -16.94 5.33
C LEU A 133 -6.99 -17.73 6.65
N ILE A 134 -7.39 -19.01 6.61
CA ILE A 134 -7.38 -19.87 7.79
C ILE A 134 -5.96 -20.05 8.33
N ILE A 135 -4.98 -20.31 7.46
CA ILE A 135 -3.56 -20.43 7.87
C ILE A 135 -3.09 -19.14 8.56
N GLY A 136 -3.41 -17.98 7.98
CA GLY A 136 -3.03 -16.68 8.56
C GLY A 136 -3.68 -16.43 9.92
N PHE A 137 -4.95 -16.79 10.05
CA PHE A 137 -5.66 -16.64 11.32
C PHE A 137 -5.07 -17.54 12.41
N VAL A 138 -4.72 -18.79 12.08
CA VAL A 138 -3.98 -19.68 12.99
C VAL A 138 -2.62 -19.07 13.36
N GLY A 139 -1.91 -18.47 12.39
CA GLY A 139 -0.67 -17.75 12.65
C GLY A 139 -0.84 -16.60 13.65
N VAL A 140 -1.91 -15.80 13.54
CA VAL A 140 -2.23 -14.73 14.51
C VAL A 140 -2.48 -15.30 15.90
N ILE A 141 -3.26 -16.37 16.02
CA ILE A 141 -3.54 -17.03 17.32
C ILE A 141 -2.25 -17.51 17.98
N ILE A 142 -1.37 -18.16 17.20
CA ILE A 142 -0.08 -18.66 17.71
C ILE A 142 0.82 -17.51 18.14
N ALA A 143 0.88 -16.41 17.37
CA ALA A 143 1.67 -15.24 17.69
C ALA A 143 1.16 -14.52 18.97
N CYS A 144 -0.17 -14.42 19.11
CA CYS A 144 -0.80 -13.74 20.25
C CYS A 144 -0.64 -14.46 21.59
N ARG A 145 -0.46 -15.79 21.60
CA ARG A 145 -0.43 -16.61 22.83
C ARG A 145 -1.55 -16.24 23.85
N PRO A 146 -2.81 -16.40 23.51
CA PRO A 146 -3.93 -15.90 24.34
C PRO A 146 -3.92 -16.42 25.79
N SER A 147 -3.24 -17.53 26.08
CA SER A 147 -3.09 -18.09 27.44
C SER A 147 -2.14 -17.30 28.35
N HIS A 148 -1.32 -16.38 27.80
CA HIS A 148 -0.34 -15.59 28.55
C HIS A 148 -0.64 -14.09 28.55
N ILE A 149 -1.76 -13.67 27.97
CA ILE A 149 -2.11 -12.26 27.82
C ILE A 149 -2.79 -11.77 29.08
N ALA A 150 -2.13 -10.85 29.79
CA ALA A 150 -2.70 -10.16 30.93
C ALA A 150 -3.72 -9.09 30.49
N ASP A 151 -3.44 -8.39 29.38
CA ASP A 151 -4.32 -7.39 28.78
C ASP A 151 -4.46 -7.61 27.26
N PRO A 152 -5.65 -7.95 26.75
CA PRO A 152 -5.88 -8.15 25.33
C PRO A 152 -5.98 -6.83 24.53
N LEU A 153 -6.10 -5.67 25.21
CA LEU A 153 -6.36 -4.39 24.55
C LEU A 153 -5.29 -4.01 23.50
N PRO A 154 -3.97 -4.11 23.77
CA PRO A 154 -2.94 -3.76 22.77
C PRO A 154 -3.03 -4.62 21.51
N ILE A 155 -3.40 -5.90 21.64
CA ILE A 155 -3.58 -6.80 20.50
C ILE A 155 -4.78 -6.36 19.65
N ILE A 156 -5.91 -6.08 20.31
CA ILE A 156 -7.12 -5.60 19.63
C ILE A 156 -6.83 -4.28 18.90
N LEU A 157 -6.13 -3.34 19.53
CA LEU A 157 -5.73 -2.07 18.91
C LEU A 157 -4.88 -2.30 17.65
N THR A 158 -3.91 -3.22 17.71
CA THR A 158 -3.04 -3.54 16.56
C THR A 158 -3.83 -4.18 15.43
N LEU A 159 -4.75 -5.10 15.71
CA LEU A 159 -5.59 -5.74 14.71
C LEU A 159 -6.58 -4.74 14.08
N LEU A 160 -7.15 -3.82 14.87
CA LEU A 160 -7.97 -2.72 14.34
C LEU A 160 -7.14 -1.77 13.46
N ALA A 161 -5.89 -1.49 13.84
CA ALA A 161 -4.97 -0.71 13.01
C ALA A 161 -4.71 -1.42 11.67
N ALA A 162 -4.47 -2.74 11.68
CA ALA A 162 -4.30 -3.55 10.47
C ALA A 162 -5.56 -3.52 9.59
N MET A 163 -6.76 -3.56 10.17
CA MET A 163 -8.03 -3.42 9.45
C MET A 163 -8.16 -2.04 8.79
N CYS A 164 -7.88 -0.95 9.52
CA CYS A 164 -7.88 0.40 8.97
C CYS A 164 -6.88 0.53 7.81
N TRP A 165 -5.69 -0.07 7.95
CA TRP A 165 -4.70 -0.11 6.87
C TRP A 165 -5.21 -0.86 5.65
N ALA A 166 -5.87 -2.00 5.84
CA ALA A 166 -6.47 -2.77 4.75
C ALA A 166 -7.49 -1.92 3.96
N PHE A 167 -8.30 -1.10 4.62
CA PHE A 167 -9.18 -0.14 3.95
C PHE A 167 -8.40 0.91 3.15
N THR A 168 -7.31 1.45 3.71
CA THR A 168 -6.48 2.43 2.96
C THR A 168 -5.82 1.81 1.75
N TYR A 169 -5.50 0.50 1.79
CA TYR A 169 -4.94 -0.23 0.66
C TYR A 169 -5.94 -0.40 -0.48
N ILE A 170 -7.21 -0.69 -0.17
CA ILE A 170 -8.28 -0.74 -1.19
C ILE A 170 -8.46 0.62 -1.85
N GLN A 171 -8.42 1.70 -1.08
CA GLN A 171 -8.50 3.06 -1.62
C GLN A 171 -7.31 3.41 -2.53
N LEU A 172 -6.12 2.87 -2.25
CA LEU A 172 -4.93 3.11 -3.10
C LEU A 172 -5.13 2.64 -4.54
N ARG A 173 -5.90 1.56 -4.75
CA ARG A 173 -6.25 1.06 -6.09
C ARG A 173 -7.14 2.03 -6.89
N GLN A 174 -7.75 3.01 -6.23
CA GLN A 174 -8.65 4.00 -6.83
C GLN A 174 -7.96 5.36 -7.07
N VAL A 175 -6.70 5.51 -6.68
CA VAL A 175 -5.92 6.74 -6.91
C VAL A 175 -5.54 6.82 -8.38
N ASP A 176 -5.78 7.98 -8.99
CA ASP A 176 -5.40 8.26 -10.38
C ASP A 176 -3.87 8.15 -10.55
N ASP A 177 -3.44 7.43 -11.59
CA ASP A 177 -2.04 7.22 -11.96
C ASP A 177 -1.28 8.53 -12.24
N GLN A 178 -1.99 9.62 -12.56
CA GLN A 178 -1.42 10.96 -12.76
C GLN A 178 -0.98 11.62 -11.45
N THR A 179 -1.41 11.10 -10.30
CA THR A 179 -1.08 11.67 -8.99
C THR A 179 0.33 11.25 -8.56
N SER A 180 1.25 12.19 -8.49
CA SER A 180 2.65 11.92 -8.13
C SER A 180 2.81 11.45 -6.68
N VAL A 181 3.91 10.73 -6.38
CA VAL A 181 4.25 10.27 -5.02
C VAL A 181 4.29 11.44 -4.03
N LEU A 182 4.91 12.55 -4.43
CA LEU A 182 5.02 13.74 -3.57
C LEU A 182 3.66 14.38 -3.27
N GLU A 183 2.72 14.38 -4.23
CA GLU A 183 1.35 14.88 -4.01
C GLU A 183 0.60 14.00 -3.01
N GLN A 184 0.71 12.68 -3.13
CA GLN A 184 0.10 11.74 -2.18
C GLN A 184 0.67 11.92 -0.77
N MET A 185 2.01 12.05 -0.66
CA MET A 185 2.68 12.28 0.62
C MET A 185 2.28 13.63 1.23
N LEU A 186 2.25 14.69 0.44
CA LEU A 186 1.90 16.03 0.91
C LEU A 186 0.47 16.04 1.46
N ILE A 187 -0.52 15.57 0.68
CA ILE A 187 -1.93 15.58 1.11
C ILE A 187 -2.11 14.78 2.39
N THR A 188 -1.58 13.54 2.42
CA THR A 188 -1.71 12.66 3.59
C THR A 188 -1.09 13.31 4.83
N ASN A 189 0.16 13.80 4.75
CA ASN A 189 0.84 14.36 5.92
C ASN A 189 0.28 15.73 6.34
N VAL A 190 -0.27 16.54 5.43
CA VAL A 190 -1.01 17.76 5.78
C VAL A 190 -2.26 17.43 6.60
N VAL A 191 -3.02 16.39 6.23
CA VAL A 191 -4.17 15.92 7.01
C VAL A 191 -3.72 15.50 8.42
N PHE A 192 -2.60 14.77 8.55
CA PHE A 192 -2.02 14.44 9.85
C PHE A 192 -1.68 15.68 10.66
N VAL A 193 -0.97 16.66 10.08
CA VAL A 193 -0.59 17.89 10.78
C VAL A 193 -1.84 18.63 11.27
N ILE A 194 -2.87 18.79 10.44
CA ILE A 194 -4.10 19.49 10.82
C ILE A 194 -4.80 18.78 11.98
N CYS A 195 -5.04 17.46 11.85
CA CYS A 195 -5.74 16.69 12.88
C CYS A 195 -4.95 16.63 14.19
N MET A 196 -3.62 16.42 14.09
CA MET A 196 -2.78 16.38 15.30
C MET A 196 -2.66 17.74 15.96
N THR A 197 -2.61 18.85 15.20
CA THR A 197 -2.65 20.22 15.77
C THR A 197 -3.91 20.44 16.59
N MET A 198 -5.04 19.94 16.12
CA MET A 198 -6.31 20.04 16.89
C MET A 198 -6.28 19.23 18.17
N ALA A 199 -5.58 18.10 18.20
CA ALA A 199 -5.48 17.22 19.39
C ALA A 199 -4.35 17.61 20.38
N LEU A 200 -3.33 18.36 19.93
CA LEU A 200 -2.17 18.78 20.74
C LEU A 200 -2.52 19.46 22.08
N PRO A 201 -3.51 20.39 22.16
CA PRO A 201 -3.81 21.09 23.41
C PRO A 201 -4.17 20.15 24.57
N TRP A 202 -4.73 18.98 24.27
CA TRP A 202 -5.14 17.99 25.29
C TRP A 202 -4.08 16.93 25.58
N THR A 203 -3.03 16.84 24.77
CA THR A 203 -2.06 15.74 24.84
C THR A 203 -0.60 16.21 24.87
N HIS A 204 -0.38 17.52 24.92
CA HIS A 204 0.97 18.08 24.85
C HIS A 204 1.77 17.74 26.12
N THR A 205 2.85 16.99 25.92
CA THR A 205 3.91 16.79 26.93
C THR A 205 5.13 17.59 26.50
N PRO A 206 5.66 18.49 27.37
CA PRO A 206 6.90 19.21 27.07
C PRO A 206 8.03 18.20 26.83
N ALA A 207 8.71 18.34 25.70
CA ALA A 207 9.78 17.42 25.33
C ALA A 207 11.15 18.10 25.51
N PRO A 208 12.10 17.50 26.24
CA PRO A 208 13.48 17.98 26.29
C PRO A 208 14.20 17.80 24.95
N THR A 209 15.32 18.50 24.78
CA THR A 209 16.07 18.56 23.52
C THR A 209 16.35 17.18 22.86
N PRO A 210 16.73 16.10 23.59
CA PRO A 210 16.97 14.80 22.97
C PRO A 210 15.73 14.19 22.28
N ALA A 211 14.54 14.40 22.83
CA ALA A 211 13.30 13.88 22.27
C ALA A 211 12.93 14.54 20.92
N TRP A 212 13.23 15.84 20.77
CA TRP A 212 13.05 16.53 19.50
C TRP A 212 13.88 15.91 18.39
N LEU A 213 15.13 15.54 18.65
CA LEU A 213 15.97 14.86 17.68
C LEU A 213 15.39 13.51 17.27
N GLY A 214 14.84 12.75 18.23
CA GLY A 214 14.14 11.50 17.95
C GLY A 214 12.91 11.69 17.07
N MET A 215 12.09 12.71 17.35
CA MET A 215 10.89 13.04 16.54
C MET A 215 11.25 13.49 15.13
N LEU A 216 12.31 14.31 14.98
CA LEU A 216 12.84 14.71 13.67
C LEU A 216 13.39 13.50 12.91
N ALA A 217 14.16 12.62 13.59
CA ALA A 217 14.70 11.40 12.99
C ALA A 217 13.56 10.49 12.51
N ALA A 218 12.50 10.27 13.31
CA ALA A 218 11.32 9.51 12.92
C ALA A 218 10.64 10.11 11.67
N GLY A 219 10.57 11.45 11.58
CA GLY A 219 10.02 12.15 10.42
C GLY A 219 10.85 11.97 9.16
N LEU A 220 12.17 12.12 9.25
CA LEU A 220 13.10 11.97 8.12
C LEU A 220 13.14 10.51 7.64
N VAL A 221 13.39 9.57 8.56
CA VAL A 221 13.49 8.14 8.26
C VAL A 221 12.17 7.62 7.71
N GLY A 222 11.06 7.94 8.36
CA GLY A 222 9.73 7.54 7.92
C GLY A 222 9.30 8.20 6.62
N GLY A 223 9.67 9.48 6.41
CA GLY A 223 9.43 10.18 5.14
C GLY A 223 10.15 9.52 3.96
N ILE A 224 11.42 9.12 4.15
CA ILE A 224 12.20 8.35 3.16
C ILE A 224 11.52 7.00 2.92
N GLY A 225 11.18 6.24 3.97
CA GLY A 225 10.51 4.95 3.85
C GLY A 225 9.18 5.05 3.10
N GLN A 226 8.36 6.03 3.42
CA GLN A 226 7.09 6.29 2.75
C GLN A 226 7.28 6.65 1.27
N PHE A 227 8.27 7.49 0.95
CA PHE A 227 8.61 7.83 -0.43
C PHE A 227 9.05 6.61 -1.24
N LEU A 228 9.96 5.81 -0.69
CA LEU A 228 10.48 4.60 -1.34
C LEU A 228 9.34 3.60 -1.58
N LEU A 229 8.47 3.40 -0.59
CA LEU A 229 7.33 2.50 -0.70
C LEU A 229 6.35 2.97 -1.79
N PHE A 230 5.95 4.24 -1.79
CA PHE A 230 5.05 4.77 -2.83
C PHE A 230 5.69 4.74 -4.21
N ALA A 231 7.00 5.03 -4.29
CA ALA A 231 7.74 4.95 -5.54
C ALA A 231 7.89 3.50 -6.06
N SER A 232 7.89 2.49 -5.19
CA SER A 232 7.90 1.08 -5.58
C SER A 232 6.59 0.68 -6.27
N PHE A 233 5.44 1.12 -5.75
CA PHE A 233 4.12 0.85 -6.35
C PHE A 233 3.92 1.51 -7.73
N GLN A 234 4.66 2.59 -8.02
CA GLN A 234 4.66 3.17 -9.37
C GLN A 234 5.54 2.41 -10.37
N ARG A 235 6.41 1.51 -9.92
CA ARG A 235 7.35 0.75 -10.77
C ARG A 235 6.99 -0.71 -10.93
N ALA A 236 6.26 -1.27 -9.97
CA ALA A 236 5.89 -2.68 -9.95
C ALA A 236 4.47 -2.85 -9.43
N THR A 237 3.80 -3.90 -9.89
CA THR A 237 2.43 -4.21 -9.43
C THR A 237 2.43 -4.59 -7.96
N ALA A 238 1.38 -4.20 -7.24
CA ALA A 238 1.21 -4.53 -5.83
C ALA A 238 1.36 -6.05 -5.56
N THR A 239 0.90 -6.88 -6.48
CA THR A 239 1.00 -8.34 -6.38
C THR A 239 2.44 -8.87 -6.48
N LEU A 240 3.30 -8.18 -7.23
CA LEU A 240 4.73 -8.54 -7.29
C LEU A 240 5.46 -8.08 -6.04
N LEU A 241 5.08 -6.93 -5.48
CA LEU A 241 5.72 -6.34 -4.30
C LEU A 241 5.30 -7.03 -2.99
N ALA A 242 4.11 -7.60 -2.95
CA ALA A 242 3.50 -8.14 -1.76
C ALA A 242 4.34 -9.15 -0.95
N PRO A 243 5.05 -10.13 -1.55
CA PRO A 243 5.95 -11.01 -0.79
C PRO A 243 7.10 -10.23 -0.13
N PHE A 244 7.53 -9.12 -0.73
CA PHE A 244 8.64 -8.31 -0.24
C PHE A 244 8.21 -7.36 0.90
N GLU A 245 6.92 -7.11 1.07
CA GLU A 245 6.38 -6.41 2.24
C GLU A 245 6.75 -7.14 3.53
N TYR A 246 6.71 -8.50 3.53
CA TYR A 246 7.07 -9.31 4.68
C TYR A 246 8.55 -9.19 5.10
N THR A 247 9.42 -8.58 4.29
CA THR A 247 10.77 -8.23 4.73
C THR A 247 10.75 -7.25 5.92
N GLY A 248 9.66 -6.48 6.07
CA GLY A 248 9.42 -5.64 7.26
C GLY A 248 9.46 -6.43 8.57
N LEU A 249 8.98 -7.68 8.60
CA LEU A 249 9.10 -8.55 9.77
C LEU A 249 10.56 -8.86 10.12
N ILE A 250 11.39 -9.13 9.11
CA ILE A 250 12.82 -9.41 9.30
C ILE A 250 13.49 -8.20 9.95
N TRP A 251 13.22 -7.01 9.44
CA TRP A 251 13.77 -5.77 9.99
C TRP A 251 13.25 -5.47 11.40
N ALA A 252 11.95 -5.66 11.65
CA ALA A 252 11.36 -5.47 12.97
C ALA A 252 11.95 -6.44 13.99
N PHE A 253 12.17 -7.69 13.63
CA PHE A 253 12.81 -8.69 14.47
C PHE A 253 14.27 -8.35 14.77
N ALA A 254 15.03 -8.00 13.73
CA ALA A 254 16.42 -7.60 13.89
C ALA A 254 16.58 -6.38 14.81
N LEU A 255 15.75 -5.34 14.61
CA LEU A 255 15.76 -4.13 15.42
C LEU A 255 15.27 -4.37 16.85
N SER A 256 14.24 -5.21 17.05
CA SER A 256 13.73 -5.57 18.36
C SER A 256 14.80 -6.26 19.21
N ASN A 257 15.53 -7.19 18.61
CA ASN A 257 16.64 -7.86 19.28
C ASN A 257 17.85 -6.92 19.51
N LEU A 258 18.21 -6.10 18.52
CA LEU A 258 19.38 -5.22 18.58
C LEU A 258 19.20 -4.10 19.62
N ILE A 259 18.00 -3.49 19.70
CA ILE A 259 17.75 -2.30 20.52
C ILE A 259 17.32 -2.67 21.94
N TRP A 260 16.47 -3.69 22.09
CA TRP A 260 15.88 -4.07 23.38
C TRP A 260 16.37 -5.41 23.91
N GLY A 261 17.22 -6.13 23.17
CA GLY A 261 17.71 -7.46 23.57
C GLY A 261 16.58 -8.49 23.73
N THR A 262 15.41 -8.24 23.13
CA THR A 262 14.27 -9.14 23.22
C THR A 262 14.53 -10.40 22.45
N LEU A 263 14.71 -11.53 23.17
CA LEU A 263 14.79 -12.85 22.55
C LEU A 263 13.43 -13.16 21.91
N MET A 264 13.45 -13.50 20.65
CA MET A 264 12.24 -13.88 19.93
C MET A 264 11.74 -15.22 20.46
N ASP A 265 10.49 -15.22 20.89
CA ASP A 265 9.83 -16.43 21.27
C ASP A 265 9.53 -17.29 20.03
N VAL A 266 9.71 -18.57 20.17
CA VAL A 266 9.46 -19.55 19.08
C VAL A 266 8.04 -19.46 18.54
N SER A 267 7.04 -19.20 19.41
CA SER A 267 5.65 -19.02 18.98
C SER A 267 5.47 -17.80 18.10
N LEU A 268 6.13 -16.68 18.46
CA LEU A 268 6.08 -15.47 17.64
C LEU A 268 6.70 -15.71 16.26
N MET A 269 7.82 -16.43 16.18
CA MET A 269 8.47 -16.79 14.91
C MET A 269 7.58 -17.70 14.05
N ILE A 270 6.97 -18.72 14.65
CA ILE A 270 6.05 -19.63 13.95
C ILE A 270 4.82 -18.85 13.46
N GLY A 271 4.22 -18.04 14.31
CA GLY A 271 3.06 -17.21 13.96
C GLY A 271 3.36 -16.24 12.81
N ALA A 272 4.50 -15.53 12.89
CA ALA A 272 4.96 -14.62 11.83
C ALA A 272 5.20 -15.37 10.50
N GLY A 273 5.81 -16.54 10.54
CA GLY A 273 6.02 -17.40 9.38
C GLY A 273 4.72 -17.84 8.72
N LEU A 274 3.73 -18.26 9.52
CA LEU A 274 2.40 -18.63 9.01
C LEU A 274 1.66 -17.46 8.40
N ILE A 275 1.72 -16.27 9.02
CA ILE A 275 1.11 -15.04 8.49
C ILE A 275 1.76 -14.67 7.15
N ALA A 276 3.10 -14.71 7.06
CA ALA A 276 3.83 -14.41 5.83
C ALA A 276 3.49 -15.39 4.70
N VAL A 277 3.45 -16.70 4.99
CA VAL A 277 3.05 -17.76 4.04
C VAL A 277 1.59 -17.52 3.59
N SER A 278 0.68 -17.30 4.52
CA SER A 278 -0.73 -17.03 4.23
C SER A 278 -0.90 -15.83 3.30
N GLY A 279 -0.30 -14.70 3.63
CA GLY A 279 -0.38 -13.49 2.80
C GLY A 279 0.18 -13.72 1.40
N THR A 280 1.31 -14.41 1.28
CA THR A 280 1.91 -14.76 -0.02
C THR A 280 1.00 -15.68 -0.84
N LEU A 281 0.42 -16.72 -0.22
CA LEU A 281 -0.53 -17.62 -0.87
C LEU A 281 -1.79 -16.88 -1.33
N ALA A 282 -2.37 -16.03 -0.47
CA ALA A 282 -3.56 -15.23 -0.83
C ALA A 282 -3.33 -14.39 -2.09
N MET A 283 -2.14 -13.81 -2.22
CA MET A 283 -1.77 -12.98 -3.37
C MET A 283 -1.49 -13.80 -4.64
N LEU A 284 -0.80 -14.92 -4.53
CA LEU A 284 -0.51 -15.80 -5.67
C LEU A 284 -1.78 -16.37 -6.27
N PHE A 285 -2.70 -16.85 -5.44
CA PHE A 285 -3.96 -17.46 -5.91
C PHE A 285 -5.05 -16.43 -6.24
N GLY A 286 -4.95 -15.18 -5.76
CA GLY A 286 -5.82 -14.09 -6.18
C GLY A 286 -5.65 -13.70 -7.64
N ARG A 287 -4.47 -13.95 -8.23
CA ARG A 287 -4.18 -13.67 -9.65
C ARG A 287 -4.93 -14.60 -10.60
N HIS A 288 -5.04 -15.88 -10.27
CA HIS A 288 -5.66 -16.87 -11.16
C HIS A 288 -7.15 -16.61 -11.33
N ALA A 289 -7.84 -16.20 -10.27
CA ALA A 289 -9.27 -15.86 -10.32
C ALA A 289 -9.57 -14.65 -11.23
N SER A 290 -8.68 -13.66 -11.28
CA SER A 290 -8.86 -12.48 -12.14
C SER A 290 -8.55 -12.78 -13.62
N GLN A 291 -7.62 -13.69 -13.90
CA GLN A 291 -7.28 -14.09 -15.27
C GLN A 291 -8.36 -15.00 -15.89
N ASP A 292 -8.97 -15.86 -15.10
CA ASP A 292 -10.05 -16.73 -15.55
C ASP A 292 -11.31 -15.95 -15.91
N VAL A 293 -11.61 -14.84 -15.21
CA VAL A 293 -12.72 -13.95 -15.53
C VAL A 293 -12.46 -13.18 -16.82
N VAL A 294 -11.27 -12.64 -17.03
CA VAL A 294 -10.89 -11.94 -18.26
C VAL A 294 -10.81 -12.91 -19.45
N GLY A 295 -10.34 -14.14 -19.24
CA GLY A 295 -10.33 -15.19 -20.24
C GLY A 295 -11.73 -15.65 -20.63
N ALA A 296 -12.67 -15.74 -19.68
CA ALA A 296 -14.06 -16.10 -19.92
C ALA A 296 -14.82 -14.98 -20.67
N GLU A 297 -14.60 -13.72 -20.34
CA GLU A 297 -15.20 -12.59 -21.07
C GLU A 297 -14.66 -12.47 -22.51
N CYS A 298 -13.38 -12.76 -22.73
CA CYS A 298 -12.78 -12.76 -24.07
C CYS A 298 -13.30 -13.91 -24.94
N SER A 299 -13.71 -15.04 -24.34
CA SER A 299 -14.29 -16.18 -25.08
C SER A 299 -15.76 -16.00 -25.43
N VAL A 300 -16.49 -15.13 -24.72
CA VAL A 300 -17.91 -14.84 -24.98
C VAL A 300 -18.09 -13.74 -26.05
N THR A 301 -17.05 -12.95 -26.34
CA THR A 301 -17.09 -11.88 -27.36
C THR A 301 -16.53 -12.30 -28.72
N GLN A 302 -16.51 -13.60 -29.07
CA GLN A 302 -16.37 -13.96 -30.47
C GLN A 302 -17.70 -13.62 -31.20
N PRO A 303 -17.69 -12.67 -32.16
CA PRO A 303 -18.88 -12.39 -32.92
C PRO A 303 -19.26 -13.62 -33.73
N LEU A 304 -20.49 -14.08 -33.54
CA LEU A 304 -21.15 -15.12 -34.32
C LEU A 304 -21.41 -14.57 -35.71
N TYR A 305 -20.38 -14.40 -36.54
CA TYR A 305 -20.53 -14.24 -37.97
C TYR A 305 -20.15 -15.58 -38.61
N PRO A 306 -21.11 -16.30 -39.20
CA PRO A 306 -20.79 -17.45 -40.05
C PRO A 306 -20.01 -16.92 -41.26
N ALA A 307 -18.83 -17.51 -41.51
CA ALA A 307 -18.14 -17.33 -42.75
C ALA A 307 -19.09 -17.71 -43.89
N THR A 308 -19.52 -16.72 -44.64
CA THR A 308 -20.27 -16.95 -45.87
C THR A 308 -19.32 -17.57 -46.86
N THR A 309 -19.53 -18.87 -47.07
CA THR A 309 -19.08 -19.67 -48.20
C THR A 309 -19.47 -19.07 -49.53
N ASP A 310 -18.54 -19.11 -50.45
CA ASP A 310 -18.68 -19.27 -51.89
C ASP A 310 -19.84 -18.58 -52.62
N VAL A 311 -19.55 -17.51 -53.35
CA VAL A 311 -20.31 -17.16 -54.54
C VAL A 311 -19.40 -17.37 -55.75
N GLN A 312 -19.64 -18.52 -56.41
CA GLN A 312 -19.17 -18.84 -57.73
C GLN A 312 -19.68 -17.82 -58.75
N ALA A 313 -18.78 -17.54 -59.69
CA ALA A 313 -18.97 -16.75 -60.87
C ALA A 313 -20.15 -17.19 -61.72
N VAL A 314 -21.02 -16.24 -62.08
CA VAL A 314 -21.77 -16.27 -63.33
C VAL A 314 -21.68 -14.86 -63.92
N GLY A 315 -21.21 -14.83 -65.17
CA GLY A 315 -20.88 -13.64 -65.94
C GLY A 315 -22.10 -12.85 -66.43
N GLY A 316 -21.83 -11.65 -66.91
CA GLY A 316 -22.75 -10.82 -67.67
C GLY A 316 -22.51 -9.34 -67.54
N ALA A 317 -22.06 -8.76 -68.65
CA ALA A 317 -21.72 -7.38 -68.97
C ALA A 317 -22.65 -6.29 -68.44
N GLU A 318 -22.05 -5.16 -68.20
CA GLU A 318 -22.39 -3.82 -68.70
C GLU A 318 -22.02 -2.72 -67.71
N GLY A 319 -21.34 -1.75 -68.21
CA GLY A 319 -20.62 -0.66 -67.64
C GLY A 319 -21.40 0.33 -66.79
N PHE A 320 -20.72 0.86 -65.81
CA PHE A 320 -20.86 2.24 -65.37
C PHE A 320 -19.57 2.69 -64.67
N GLY A 321 -19.09 3.82 -65.13
CA GLY A 321 -17.83 4.44 -64.73
C GLY A 321 -17.82 4.83 -63.25
N VAL A 322 -16.73 4.50 -62.59
CA VAL A 322 -16.40 5.02 -61.26
C VAL A 322 -15.14 5.86 -61.38
N GLN A 323 -15.29 7.12 -61.05
CA GLN A 323 -14.21 8.11 -60.95
C GLN A 323 -13.19 7.69 -59.90
N ALA A 324 -11.92 7.93 -60.25
CA ALA A 324 -10.77 7.75 -59.35
C ALA A 324 -10.81 8.68 -58.14
N PRO A 325 -10.24 8.28 -57.00
CA PRO A 325 -10.13 9.14 -55.83
C PRO A 325 -9.00 10.15 -56.01
N LEU A 326 -9.27 11.39 -55.59
CA LEU A 326 -8.40 12.55 -55.59
C LEU A 326 -7.22 12.36 -54.62
N ASP A 327 -6.04 12.77 -55.05
CA ASP A 327 -4.79 12.90 -54.32
C ASP A 327 -4.90 13.89 -53.14
N PRO A 328 -4.30 13.59 -51.96
CA PRO A 328 -4.29 14.49 -50.80
C PRO A 328 -3.03 15.38 -50.76
N GLU A 329 -2.65 16.06 -51.83
CA GLU A 329 -1.65 17.13 -51.78
C GLU A 329 -2.21 18.43 -52.37
N SER A 330 -2.97 19.19 -51.60
CA SER A 330 -3.12 20.62 -51.81
C SER A 330 -3.97 21.32 -50.74
N VAL A 331 -3.46 21.48 -49.51
CA VAL A 331 -3.88 22.57 -48.59
C VAL A 331 -2.65 23.04 -47.83
N GLU A 332 -1.79 23.73 -48.52
CA GLU A 332 -0.88 24.69 -47.94
C GLU A 332 -1.15 26.05 -48.57
N HIS A 333 -1.32 27.06 -47.81
CA HIS A 333 -1.65 28.48 -48.02
C HIS A 333 -3.12 28.86 -47.91
N ARG A 334 -3.49 29.32 -46.69
CA ARG A 334 -3.98 30.70 -46.42
C ARG A 334 -4.49 30.83 -44.95
N ARG A 335 -3.76 31.71 -44.25
CA ARG A 335 -4.05 32.50 -43.03
C ARG A 335 -3.80 31.88 -41.72
#